data_e8f715db34a89c0727b96a8ce4498024
#
_entry.id   e8f715db34a89c0727b96a8ce4498024
#
_cell.length_a   1.000
_cell.length_b   1.000
_cell.length_c   1.000
_cell.angle_alpha   90.00
_cell.angle_beta   90.00
_cell.angle_gamma   90.00
#
_symmetry.space_group_name_H-M   'P 1'
#
loop_
_entity.id
_entity.type
_entity.pdbx_description
1 polymer ?
#
loop_
_entity_poly.entity_id
_entity_poly.type
_entity_poly.pdbx_seq_one_letter_code
_entity_poly.pdbx_strand_id
1 'polypeptide(L)'
;MSGLKFPKEETKKKKMSHPASSLGSRKGRCYLCGRYTQTEEHHIFGGPNRTLSEQYGLKVDLCLECHQFGAHAVHKDQAVMDELHRLGQEAFESQIGSREQFRKIFGRNWL
;
A
#
# COMPACT_ATOMS: atom_id res chain seq x y z
N MET A 1 -5.86 -38.03 -0.09
CA MET A 1 -5.38 -37.41 0.39
C MET A 1 -5.08 -37.08 0.44
N SER A 2 -5.41 -37.32 0.22
CA SER A 2 -4.89 -36.59 0.65
C SER A 2 -4.68 -36.21 0.56
N GLY A 3 -4.93 -36.24 0.34
CA GLY A 3 -4.53 -35.45 0.68
C GLY A 3 -4.57 -35.04 0.38
N LEU A 4 -4.79 -34.89 0.37
CA LEU A 4 -4.58 -34.19 0.46
C LEU A 4 -4.48 -33.60 0.25
N LYS A 5 -4.71 -33.63 0.12
CA LYS A 5 -4.41 -32.76 0.20
C LYS A 5 -4.48 -31.94 0.12
N PHE A 6 -4.80 -31.84 0.11
CA PHE A 6 -4.59 -30.80 0.30
C PHE A 6 -4.38 -30.07 0.12
N PRO A 7 -4.63 -30.12 0.16
CA PRO A 7 -4.28 -29.08 0.19
C PRO A 7 -3.92 -28.55 -0.08
N LYS A 8 -3.87 -28.67 -0.28
CA LYS A 8 -3.31 -27.87 -0.29
C LYS A 8 -3.28 -27.19 -0.69
N GLU A 9 -3.64 -27.08 -0.74
CA GLU A 9 -3.44 -26.18 -0.78
C GLU A 9 -3.48 -25.48 -0.83
N GLU A 10 -3.82 -25.64 -0.86
CA GLU A 10 -3.67 -24.71 -0.57
C GLU A 10 -3.35 -24.09 -0.36
N THR A 11 -3.37 -24.51 -0.47
CA THR A 11 -2.94 -23.69 -0.13
C THR A 11 -2.36 -23.30 -0.31
N LYS A 12 -2.26 -23.57 -0.36
CA LYS A 12 -1.84 -22.91 -0.54
C LYS A 12 -1.57 -22.34 -0.73
N LYS A 13 -1.26 -22.91 -0.43
CA LYS A 13 -1.00 -22.16 -0.47
C LYS A 13 -1.27 -21.26 -0.70
N LYS A 14 -1.23 -21.25 -0.04
CA LYS A 14 -1.95 -20.12 -0.38
C LYS A 14 -1.14 -18.90 -0.69
N LYS A 15 -1.31 -18.40 -1.80
CA LYS A 15 -0.51 -17.26 -2.25
C LYS A 15 -1.00 -15.96 -1.67
N MET A 16 -0.07 -15.03 -1.41
CA MET A 16 -0.42 -13.70 -1.01
C MET A 16 -1.07 -12.96 -2.18
N SER A 17 -2.07 -12.16 -1.87
CA SER A 17 -2.75 -11.32 -2.85
C SER A 17 -1.87 -10.13 -3.24
N HIS A 18 -1.94 -9.72 -4.51
CA HIS A 18 -1.24 -8.55 -5.03
C HIS A 18 -2.24 -7.68 -5.80
N PRO A 19 -3.22 -7.09 -5.11
CA PRO A 19 -4.24 -6.29 -5.79
C PRO A 19 -3.65 -5.01 -6.36
N ALA A 20 -4.40 -4.39 -7.27
CA ALA A 20 -4.08 -3.05 -7.73
C ALA A 20 -4.22 -2.06 -6.58
N SER A 21 -3.65 -0.86 -6.77
CA SER A 21 -3.73 0.19 -5.76
C SER A 21 -5.18 0.51 -5.41
N SER A 22 -5.50 0.49 -4.12
CA SER A 22 -6.81 0.86 -3.62
C SER A 22 -7.05 2.37 -3.71
N LEU A 23 -6.01 3.15 -3.99
CA LEU A 23 -6.10 4.59 -4.16
C LEU A 23 -6.23 5.00 -5.62
N GLY A 24 -6.32 4.03 -6.54
CA GLY A 24 -6.45 4.32 -7.95
C GLY A 24 -5.16 4.72 -8.64
N SER A 25 -4.02 4.53 -7.99
CA SER A 25 -2.72 4.84 -8.55
C SER A 25 -2.35 3.83 -9.63
N ARG A 26 -1.62 4.28 -10.65
CA ARG A 26 -1.22 3.44 -11.77
C ARG A 26 0.24 3.64 -12.11
N LYS A 27 0.88 2.56 -12.54
CA LYS A 27 2.25 2.61 -12.99
C LYS A 27 2.38 3.58 -14.16
N GLY A 28 3.44 4.39 -14.12
CA GLY A 28 3.71 5.34 -15.18
C GLY A 28 3.13 6.72 -14.96
N ARG A 29 2.37 6.91 -13.87
CA ARG A 29 1.87 8.22 -13.52
C ARG A 29 2.07 8.46 -12.03
N CYS A 30 2.75 9.54 -11.68
CA CYS A 30 3.01 9.87 -10.28
C CYS A 30 1.72 10.25 -9.56
N TYR A 31 1.44 9.58 -8.46
CA TYR A 31 0.24 9.82 -7.67
C TYR A 31 0.23 11.24 -7.06
N LEU A 32 1.41 11.75 -6.69
CA LEU A 32 1.50 13.05 -6.01
C LEU A 32 1.53 14.22 -6.99
N CYS A 33 2.36 14.17 -8.02
CA CYS A 33 2.49 15.32 -8.93
C CYS A 33 1.74 15.13 -10.24
N GLY A 34 1.26 13.94 -10.53
CA GLY A 34 0.47 13.66 -11.73
C GLY A 34 1.28 13.51 -13.01
N ARG A 35 2.61 13.62 -12.95
CA ARG A 35 3.44 13.54 -14.14
C ARG A 35 3.44 12.12 -14.71
N TYR A 36 3.41 12.04 -16.03
CA TYR A 36 3.56 10.78 -16.75
C TYR A 36 5.04 10.52 -16.97
N THR A 37 5.59 9.56 -16.25
CA THR A 37 7.01 9.24 -16.31
C THR A 37 7.23 7.88 -15.67
N GLN A 38 8.48 7.44 -15.64
CA GLN A 38 8.82 6.22 -14.92
C GLN A 38 8.53 6.42 -13.43
N THR A 39 7.90 5.43 -12.83
CA THR A 39 7.52 5.50 -11.42
C THR A 39 8.06 4.31 -10.65
N GLU A 40 8.16 4.50 -9.34
CA GLU A 40 8.49 3.43 -8.40
C GLU A 40 7.30 3.18 -7.50
N GLU A 41 7.05 1.93 -7.19
CA GLU A 41 5.96 1.57 -6.30
C GLU A 41 6.35 1.87 -4.87
N HIS A 42 5.50 2.65 -4.18
CA HIS A 42 5.71 3.03 -2.79
C HIS A 42 4.62 2.40 -1.94
N HIS A 43 5.02 1.56 -0.99
CA HIS A 43 4.08 0.98 -0.04
C HIS A 43 3.81 2.01 1.05
N ILE A 44 2.54 2.38 1.21
CA ILE A 44 2.16 3.48 2.10
C ILE A 44 2.56 3.19 3.54
N PHE A 45 2.31 1.98 4.01
CA PHE A 45 2.73 1.57 5.35
C PHE A 45 3.93 0.65 5.19
N GLY A 46 5.11 1.18 5.52
CA GLY A 46 6.37 0.51 5.30
C GLY A 46 6.83 -0.33 6.48
N GLY A 47 8.12 -0.67 6.46
CA GLY A 47 8.71 -1.45 7.53
C GLY A 47 7.98 -2.77 7.76
N PRO A 48 7.61 -3.08 8.99
CA PRO A 48 6.93 -4.34 9.28
C PRO A 48 5.55 -4.46 8.63
N ASN A 49 4.98 -3.35 8.15
CA ASN A 49 3.66 -3.34 7.54
C ASN A 49 3.71 -3.35 6.01
N ARG A 50 4.89 -3.50 5.41
CA ARG A 50 5.03 -3.46 3.96
C ARG A 50 4.25 -4.57 3.28
N THR A 51 4.31 -5.79 3.83
CA THR A 51 3.57 -6.92 3.28
C THR A 51 2.07 -6.70 3.37
N LEU A 52 1.62 -6.10 4.47
CA LEU A 52 0.20 -5.78 4.63
C LEU A 52 -0.24 -4.72 3.63
N SER A 53 0.61 -3.70 3.39
CA SER A 53 0.32 -2.70 2.37
C SER A 53 0.13 -3.36 1.01
N GLU A 54 1.01 -4.28 0.65
CA GLU A 54 0.89 -4.99 -0.61
C GLU A 54 -0.41 -5.80 -0.67
N GLN A 55 -0.71 -6.51 0.41
CA GLN A 55 -1.87 -7.38 0.48
C GLN A 55 -3.18 -6.62 0.28
N TYR A 56 -3.26 -5.40 0.79
CA TYR A 56 -4.49 -4.61 0.74
C TYR A 56 -4.47 -3.54 -0.36
N GLY A 57 -3.42 -3.51 -1.18
CA GLY A 57 -3.32 -2.52 -2.24
C GLY A 57 -3.07 -1.10 -1.75
N LEU A 58 -2.50 -0.95 -0.56
CA LEU A 58 -2.20 0.36 0.01
C LEU A 58 -0.83 0.81 -0.45
N LYS A 59 -0.76 1.13 -1.73
CA LYS A 59 0.48 1.48 -2.41
C LYS A 59 0.17 2.47 -3.53
N VAL A 60 1.14 3.30 -3.85
CA VAL A 60 1.02 4.28 -4.93
C VAL A 60 2.30 4.29 -5.75
N ASP A 61 2.17 4.70 -7.02
CA ASP A 61 3.32 4.87 -7.89
C ASP A 61 3.77 6.32 -7.82
N LEU A 62 5.06 6.54 -7.59
CA LEU A 62 5.63 7.86 -7.45
C LEU A 62 6.81 8.02 -8.38
N CYS A 63 6.96 9.20 -9.00
CA CYS A 63 8.15 9.51 -9.76
C CYS A 63 9.35 9.64 -8.81
N LEU A 64 10.56 9.59 -9.36
CA LEU A 64 11.77 9.63 -8.54
C LEU A 64 11.85 10.89 -7.68
N GLU A 65 11.41 12.03 -8.23
CA GLU A 65 11.40 13.29 -7.50
C GLU A 65 10.51 13.23 -6.27
N CYS A 66 9.27 12.77 -6.46
CA CYS A 66 8.31 12.71 -5.35
C CYS A 66 8.61 11.57 -4.38
N HIS A 67 9.31 10.54 -4.82
CA HIS A 67 9.61 9.39 -3.97
C HIS A 67 10.89 9.61 -3.17
N GLN A 68 11.96 10.08 -3.80
CA GLN A 68 13.28 10.06 -3.17
C GLN A 68 14.07 11.37 -3.26
N PHE A 69 14.07 12.06 -4.39
CA PHE A 69 15.08 13.09 -4.65
C PHE A 69 14.62 14.52 -4.47
N GLY A 70 13.34 14.81 -4.62
CA GLY A 70 12.84 16.17 -4.47
C GLY A 70 12.85 16.62 -3.02
N ALA A 71 12.78 17.93 -2.81
CA ALA A 71 12.79 18.53 -1.47
C ALA A 71 11.59 18.04 -0.65
N HIS A 72 10.46 17.79 -1.32
CA HIS A 72 9.24 17.32 -0.67
C HIS A 72 8.94 15.87 -0.99
N ALA A 73 9.98 15.08 -1.31
CA ALA A 73 9.81 13.66 -1.53
C ALA A 73 9.29 12.98 -0.26
N VAL A 74 8.49 11.93 -0.46
CA VAL A 74 7.84 11.25 0.66
C VAL A 74 8.84 10.77 1.71
N HIS A 75 10.03 10.34 1.27
CA HIS A 75 11.05 9.87 2.21
C HIS A 75 11.84 10.99 2.88
N LYS A 76 11.59 12.25 2.51
CA LYS A 76 12.29 13.40 3.09
C LYS A 76 11.36 14.36 3.81
N ASP A 77 10.06 14.30 3.53
CA ASP A 77 9.10 15.26 4.07
C ASP A 77 8.04 14.49 4.86
N GLN A 78 8.10 14.63 6.19
CA GLN A 78 7.19 13.89 7.07
C GLN A 78 5.74 14.28 6.83
N ALA A 79 5.46 15.53 6.47
CA ALA A 79 4.09 15.96 6.20
C ALA A 79 3.51 15.21 4.99
N VAL A 80 4.32 14.98 3.97
CA VAL A 80 3.89 14.22 2.79
C VAL A 80 3.66 12.76 3.17
N MET A 81 4.55 12.19 3.98
CA MET A 81 4.39 10.82 4.46
C MET A 81 3.10 10.68 5.27
N ASP A 82 2.84 11.64 6.17
CA ASP A 82 1.63 11.61 6.99
C ASP A 82 0.37 11.70 6.14
N GLU A 83 0.41 12.53 5.10
CA GLU A 83 -0.74 12.66 4.20
C GLU A 83 -1.01 11.35 3.47
N LEU A 84 0.02 10.67 3.01
CA LEU A 84 -0.16 9.37 2.37
C LEU A 84 -0.70 8.33 3.35
N HIS A 85 -0.24 8.35 4.60
CA HIS A 85 -0.77 7.45 5.62
C HIS A 85 -2.26 7.69 5.82
N ARG A 86 -2.66 8.97 5.88
CA ARG A 86 -4.06 9.32 6.05
C ARG A 86 -4.90 8.84 4.86
N LEU A 87 -4.43 9.10 3.65
CA LEU A 87 -5.11 8.67 2.43
C LEU A 87 -5.19 7.15 2.33
N GLY A 88 -4.14 6.45 2.74
CA GLY A 88 -4.14 5.00 2.76
C GLY A 88 -5.17 4.44 3.71
N GLN A 89 -5.27 5.01 4.91
CA GLN A 89 -6.26 4.55 5.86
C GLN A 89 -7.68 4.87 5.38
N GLU A 90 -7.90 6.04 4.76
CA GLU A 90 -9.19 6.37 4.18
C GLU A 90 -9.60 5.35 3.12
N ALA A 91 -8.66 4.96 2.27
CA ALA A 91 -8.96 3.96 1.24
C ALA A 91 -9.31 2.62 1.87
N PHE A 92 -8.59 2.21 2.91
CA PHE A 92 -8.90 0.98 3.63
C PHE A 92 -10.32 1.03 4.20
N GLU A 93 -10.66 2.13 4.88
CA GLU A 93 -11.97 2.24 5.53
C GLU A 93 -13.11 2.33 4.51
N SER A 94 -12.82 2.83 3.34
CA SER A 94 -13.83 2.96 2.28
C SER A 94 -14.09 1.65 1.55
N GLN A 95 -13.11 0.78 1.45
CA GLN A 95 -13.17 -0.37 0.54
C GLN A 95 -12.94 -1.72 1.19
N ILE A 96 -12.31 -1.78 2.35
CA ILE A 96 -11.80 -3.05 2.87
C ILE A 96 -12.39 -3.39 4.23
N GLY A 97 -12.31 -2.48 5.19
CA GLY A 97 -12.78 -2.76 6.54
C GLY A 97 -12.98 -1.52 7.37
N SER A 98 -13.25 -1.71 8.64
CA SER A 98 -13.54 -0.61 9.56
C SER A 98 -12.24 0.00 10.10
N ARG A 99 -12.38 1.15 10.77
CA ARG A 99 -11.25 1.77 11.47
C ARG A 99 -10.71 0.86 12.55
N GLU A 100 -11.60 0.17 13.24
CA GLU A 100 -11.16 -0.75 14.30
C GLU A 100 -10.33 -1.89 13.71
N GLN A 101 -10.75 -2.42 12.57
CA GLN A 101 -9.99 -3.46 11.88
C GLN A 101 -8.65 -2.91 11.39
N PHE A 102 -8.63 -1.68 10.85
CA PHE A 102 -7.38 -1.07 10.43
C PHE A 102 -6.40 -0.95 11.60
N ARG A 103 -6.89 -0.47 12.74
CA ARG A 103 -6.04 -0.30 13.91
C ARG A 103 -5.47 -1.64 14.41
N LYS A 104 -6.27 -2.69 14.35
CA LYS A 104 -5.79 -4.02 14.75
C LYS A 104 -4.71 -4.54 13.80
N ILE A 105 -4.90 -4.33 12.50
CA ILE A 105 -3.98 -4.85 11.49
C ILE A 105 -2.69 -4.04 11.44
N PHE A 106 -2.78 -2.72 11.42
CA PHE A 106 -1.63 -1.85 11.23
C PHE A 106 -1.08 -1.27 12.53
N GLY A 107 -1.81 -1.41 13.63
CA GLY A 107 -1.33 -1.03 14.95
C GLY A 107 -1.41 0.44 15.28
N ARG A 108 -2.02 1.25 14.41
CA ARG A 108 -2.05 2.70 14.59
C ARG A 108 -3.22 3.31 13.84
N ASN A 109 -3.60 4.52 14.25
CA ASN A 109 -4.66 5.31 13.62
C ASN A 109 -4.09 6.65 13.14
N TRP A 110 -4.31 6.99 11.87
CA TRP A 110 -3.87 8.27 11.28
C TRP A 110 -5.04 9.22 11.00
N LEU A 111 -6.26 8.83 11.32
CA LEU A 111 -7.45 9.66 11.07
C LEU A 111 -8.04 10.28 12.33
#